data_1cb81b5d941f4b5d224478113b2324c2
#
_entry.id   1cb81b5d941f4b5d224478113b2324c2
#
_cell.length_a   1.000
_cell.length_b   1.000
_cell.length_c   1.000
_cell.angle_alpha   90.00
_cell.angle_beta   90.00
_cell.angle_gamma   90.00
#
_symmetry.space_group_name_H-M   'P 1'
#
loop_
_entity.id
_entity.type
_entity.pdbx_description
1 polymer ?
#
loop_
_entity_poly.entity_id
_entity_poly.type
_entity_poly.pdbx_seq_one_letter_code
_entity_poly.pdbx_strand_id
1 'polypeptide(L)'
;REPFTASMGCERENAQAACMPIRPITLQFSAPVPRRLAEQMRLRSDRAEHAPVIEDGLEADALLERVQFPAPLPERTGFTLTLPPDLKDASGRPLANAASFPLKVATGPMPPLAKFAAAPFGIVERFAEGPDGPALLPVTLRYVEPQLKAQALQISQLQPQSDAEIIAWFQRVQRYDEWMVPRAQAAKDVRQKLPPPVNEQTREMVESRTVSLLGGAPGVKTIDLPPPPNQGGGAAERPFEVVGIPLTPGFHVLELASPRLGQSLLDAQYGASRSMVVRTSALVTNLGVHFKL
;
A
#
# COMPACT_ATOMS: atom_id res chain seq x y z
N ARG A 1 -12.38 -18.59 -36.99
CA ARG A 1 -11.33 -18.29 -35.98
C ARG A 1 -11.59 -16.89 -35.42
N GLU A 2 -11.48 -16.73 -34.14
CA GLU A 2 -11.62 -15.43 -33.49
C GLU A 2 -10.57 -14.44 -34.00
N PRO A 3 -10.92 -13.14 -34.11
CA PRO A 3 -9.97 -12.12 -34.56
C PRO A 3 -8.82 -11.94 -33.55
N PHE A 4 -7.63 -11.66 -34.05
CA PHE A 4 -6.50 -11.29 -33.19
C PHE A 4 -6.69 -9.86 -32.68
N THR A 5 -6.77 -9.69 -31.38
CA THR A 5 -6.99 -8.38 -30.70
C THR A 5 -6.01 -8.17 -29.58
N ALA A 6 -5.78 -6.90 -29.23
CA ALA A 6 -5.02 -6.47 -28.05
C ALA A 6 -5.91 -5.63 -27.14
N SER A 7 -5.82 -5.87 -25.83
CA SER A 7 -6.55 -5.11 -24.82
C SER A 7 -5.61 -4.66 -23.71
N MET A 8 -5.79 -3.41 -23.28
CA MET A 8 -5.02 -2.85 -22.16
C MET A 8 -5.80 -3.02 -20.86
N GLY A 9 -5.11 -3.49 -19.82
CA GLY A 9 -5.59 -3.58 -18.45
C GLY A 9 -4.71 -2.81 -17.48
N CYS A 10 -5.30 -2.20 -16.48
CA CYS A 10 -4.61 -1.66 -15.33
C CYS A 10 -5.53 -1.70 -14.09
N GLU A 11 -4.94 -1.75 -12.92
CA GLU A 11 -5.68 -1.67 -11.67
C GLU A 11 -6.12 -0.22 -11.40
N ARG A 12 -7.35 -0.05 -10.93
CA ARG A 12 -8.00 1.24 -10.67
C ARG A 12 -8.81 1.15 -9.38
N GLU A 13 -8.98 2.27 -8.68
CA GLU A 13 -9.87 2.33 -7.50
C GLU A 13 -11.36 2.08 -7.86
N ASN A 14 -11.77 2.51 -9.05
CA ASN A 14 -13.10 2.29 -9.62
C ASN A 14 -13.03 2.38 -11.14
N ALA A 15 -14.11 2.08 -11.83
CA ALA A 15 -14.15 2.00 -13.29
C ALA A 15 -13.80 3.33 -14.00
N GLN A 16 -14.04 4.47 -13.38
CA GLN A 16 -13.77 5.80 -13.91
C GLN A 16 -12.41 6.37 -13.50
N ALA A 17 -11.76 5.74 -12.53
CA ALA A 17 -10.45 6.21 -12.03
C ALA A 17 -9.34 5.96 -13.05
N ALA A 18 -8.29 6.76 -13.00
CA ALA A 18 -7.06 6.52 -13.71
C ALA A 18 -6.32 5.29 -13.14
N CYS A 19 -5.36 4.75 -13.89
CA CYS A 19 -4.57 3.59 -13.46
C CYS A 19 -3.76 3.89 -12.20
N MET A 20 -3.65 2.93 -11.29
CA MET A 20 -2.80 3.04 -10.11
C MET A 20 -1.32 3.03 -10.50
N PRO A 21 -0.53 4.07 -10.18
CA PRO A 21 0.87 4.15 -10.62
C PRO A 21 1.80 3.13 -9.96
N ILE A 22 1.39 2.53 -8.84
CA ILE A 22 2.14 1.46 -8.16
C ILE A 22 1.87 0.06 -8.72
N ARG A 23 1.00 -0.04 -9.72
CA ARG A 23 0.65 -1.30 -10.39
C ARG A 23 1.07 -1.26 -11.85
N PRO A 24 1.49 -2.39 -12.43
CA PRO A 24 1.87 -2.44 -13.83
C PRO A 24 0.66 -2.17 -14.74
N ILE A 25 0.93 -1.59 -15.91
CA ILE A 25 -0.02 -1.57 -17.01
C ILE A 25 0.26 -2.80 -17.87
N THR A 26 -0.77 -3.58 -18.15
CA THR A 26 -0.67 -4.83 -18.91
C THR A 26 -1.35 -4.67 -20.25
N LEU A 27 -0.70 -5.15 -21.29
CA LEU A 27 -1.32 -5.35 -22.61
C LEU A 27 -1.45 -6.85 -22.85
N GLN A 28 -2.68 -7.31 -23.03
CA GLN A 28 -3.03 -8.71 -23.26
C GLN A 28 -3.45 -8.94 -24.71
N PHE A 29 -3.06 -10.07 -25.27
CA PHE A 29 -3.35 -10.47 -26.62
C PHE A 29 -4.31 -11.66 -26.63
N SER A 30 -5.24 -11.70 -27.61
CA SER A 30 -6.16 -12.82 -27.81
C SER A 30 -5.47 -14.02 -28.49
N ALA A 31 -4.24 -13.85 -28.97
CA ALA A 31 -3.36 -14.90 -29.50
C ALA A 31 -1.90 -14.52 -29.26
N PRO A 32 -1.00 -15.51 -29.13
CA PRO A 32 0.40 -15.24 -28.82
C PRO A 32 1.11 -14.38 -29.88
N VAL A 33 1.97 -13.48 -29.45
CA VAL A 33 2.75 -12.55 -30.28
C VAL A 33 4.24 -12.90 -30.16
N PRO A 34 5.02 -12.89 -31.26
CA PRO A 34 6.46 -13.07 -31.21
C PRO A 34 7.14 -12.03 -30.30
N ARG A 35 8.05 -12.49 -29.46
CA ARG A 35 8.83 -11.66 -28.51
C ARG A 35 9.42 -10.41 -29.17
N ARG A 36 10.04 -10.56 -30.33
CA ARG A 36 10.67 -9.46 -31.11
C ARG A 36 9.70 -8.30 -31.43
N LEU A 37 8.39 -8.58 -31.56
CA LEU A 37 7.37 -7.55 -31.77
C LEU A 37 6.88 -6.97 -30.44
N ALA A 38 6.77 -7.80 -29.42
CA ALA A 38 6.40 -7.38 -28.08
C ALA A 38 7.42 -6.39 -27.47
N GLU A 39 8.71 -6.62 -27.68
CA GLU A 39 9.82 -5.77 -27.23
C GLU A 39 9.80 -4.36 -27.84
N GLN A 40 9.12 -4.16 -28.97
CA GLN A 40 9.03 -2.85 -29.64
C GLN A 40 7.89 -1.99 -29.12
N MET A 41 7.01 -2.51 -28.28
CA MET A 41 5.90 -1.75 -27.70
C MET A 41 6.43 -0.70 -26.74
N ARG A 42 5.77 0.46 -26.72
CA ARG A 42 6.23 1.58 -25.87
C ARG A 42 5.06 2.25 -25.18
N LEU A 43 5.28 2.58 -23.92
CA LEU A 43 4.40 3.44 -23.13
C LEU A 43 5.13 4.77 -22.92
N ARG A 44 4.68 5.82 -23.62
CA ARG A 44 5.35 7.13 -23.70
C ARG A 44 4.58 8.20 -22.97
N SER A 45 5.28 9.03 -22.22
CA SER A 45 4.81 10.31 -21.70
C SER A 45 5.68 11.45 -22.27
N ASP A 46 5.35 12.69 -21.93
CA ASP A 46 6.15 13.86 -22.33
C ASP A 46 7.58 13.84 -21.73
N ARG A 47 7.82 13.04 -20.69
CA ARG A 47 9.08 13.02 -19.93
C ARG A 47 9.86 11.72 -20.03
N ALA A 48 9.21 10.62 -20.37
CA ALA A 48 9.84 9.30 -20.31
C ALA A 48 9.18 8.32 -21.28
N GLU A 49 9.96 7.34 -21.70
CA GLU A 49 9.52 6.18 -22.45
C GLU A 49 9.80 4.92 -21.63
N HIS A 50 8.78 4.06 -21.53
CA HIS A 50 8.86 2.79 -20.84
C HIS A 50 8.75 1.65 -21.83
N ALA A 51 9.70 0.72 -21.79
CA ALA A 51 9.62 -0.54 -22.50
C ALA A 51 8.88 -1.58 -21.63
N PRO A 52 8.25 -2.58 -22.22
CA PRO A 52 7.71 -3.70 -21.47
C PRO A 52 8.83 -4.53 -20.86
N VAL A 53 8.57 -5.11 -19.69
CA VAL A 53 9.42 -6.14 -19.10
C VAL A 53 9.02 -7.49 -19.65
N ILE A 54 10.00 -8.22 -20.14
CA ILE A 54 9.87 -9.59 -20.60
C ILE A 54 10.74 -10.46 -19.69
N GLU A 55 10.20 -11.60 -19.28
CA GLU A 55 10.90 -12.50 -18.36
C GLU A 55 12.26 -12.92 -18.92
N ASP A 56 13.28 -12.88 -18.06
CA ASP A 56 14.61 -13.34 -18.40
C ASP A 56 14.64 -14.85 -18.68
N GLY A 57 15.49 -15.27 -19.59
CA GLY A 57 15.64 -16.69 -19.96
C GLY A 57 14.68 -17.20 -21.04
N LEU A 58 13.76 -16.36 -21.53
CA LEU A 58 12.95 -16.72 -22.70
C LEU A 58 13.80 -16.67 -23.97
N GLU A 59 13.60 -17.63 -24.87
CA GLU A 59 14.27 -17.66 -26.18
C GLU A 59 13.82 -16.50 -27.08
N ALA A 60 14.62 -16.17 -28.08
CA ALA A 60 14.36 -15.03 -28.96
C ALA A 60 13.06 -15.19 -29.78
N ASP A 61 12.63 -16.40 -30.03
CA ASP A 61 11.41 -16.78 -30.75
C ASP A 61 10.21 -17.05 -29.83
N ALA A 62 10.36 -16.83 -28.51
CA ALA A 62 9.30 -17.03 -27.55
C ALA A 62 8.02 -16.29 -27.96
N LEU A 63 6.88 -16.91 -27.64
CA LEU A 63 5.55 -16.38 -27.89
C LEU A 63 4.94 -15.87 -26.61
N LEU A 64 4.42 -14.64 -26.63
CA LEU A 64 3.90 -13.94 -25.47
C LEU A 64 2.39 -13.66 -25.63
N GLU A 65 1.61 -14.01 -24.64
CA GLU A 65 0.17 -13.68 -24.57
C GLU A 65 -0.09 -12.33 -23.93
N ARG A 66 0.92 -11.80 -23.21
CA ARG A 66 0.85 -10.49 -22.54
C ARG A 66 2.22 -9.86 -22.39
N VAL A 67 2.22 -8.54 -22.29
CA VAL A 67 3.39 -7.75 -21.85
C VAL A 67 3.00 -6.81 -20.73
N GLN A 68 3.96 -6.45 -19.88
CA GLN A 68 3.74 -5.56 -18.74
C GLN A 68 4.71 -4.39 -18.78
N PHE A 69 4.18 -3.19 -18.59
CA PHE A 69 4.98 -2.00 -18.31
C PHE A 69 5.11 -1.90 -16.80
N PRO A 70 6.35 -1.97 -16.26
CA PRO A 70 6.56 -2.16 -14.85
C PRO A 70 6.15 -0.94 -14.02
N ALA A 71 5.72 -1.18 -12.80
CA ALA A 71 5.55 -0.16 -11.78
C ALA A 71 6.89 0.07 -11.02
N PRO A 72 7.07 1.23 -10.33
CA PRO A 72 6.13 2.35 -10.29
C PRO A 72 6.21 3.23 -11.55
N LEU A 73 5.05 3.67 -12.01
CA LEU A 73 4.93 4.70 -13.06
C LEU A 73 4.79 6.09 -12.42
N PRO A 74 5.17 7.17 -13.12
CA PRO A 74 4.89 8.53 -12.67
C PRO A 74 3.40 8.74 -12.38
N GLU A 75 3.09 9.40 -11.25
CA GLU A 75 1.71 9.74 -10.89
C GLU A 75 1.17 10.91 -11.73
N ARG A 76 -0.17 11.01 -11.84
CA ARG A 76 -0.89 12.08 -12.53
C ARG A 76 -0.32 12.38 -13.92
N THR A 77 0.05 11.32 -14.64
CA THR A 77 0.77 11.42 -15.91
C THR A 77 -0.04 10.76 -17.02
N GLY A 78 -0.17 11.47 -18.13
CA GLY A 78 -0.73 10.93 -19.38
C GLY A 78 0.32 10.14 -20.15
N PHE A 79 -0.08 8.99 -20.68
CA PHE A 79 0.75 8.14 -21.50
C PHE A 79 0.05 7.81 -22.82
N THR A 80 0.87 7.51 -23.82
CA THR A 80 0.45 6.95 -25.10
C THR A 80 1.08 5.58 -25.27
N LEU A 81 0.24 4.54 -25.38
CA LEU A 81 0.68 3.17 -25.66
C LEU A 81 0.72 2.95 -27.16
N THR A 82 1.90 2.69 -27.69
CA THR A 82 2.15 2.45 -29.11
C THR A 82 2.56 1.01 -29.37
N LEU A 83 2.05 0.47 -30.48
CA LEU A 83 2.37 -0.87 -30.97
C LEU A 83 3.22 -0.75 -32.26
N PRO A 84 4.04 -1.77 -32.58
CA PRO A 84 4.72 -1.79 -33.87
C PRO A 84 3.70 -1.87 -35.02
N PRO A 85 3.95 -1.20 -36.15
CA PRO A 85 3.00 -1.10 -37.25
C PRO A 85 2.73 -2.44 -37.94
N ASP A 86 3.66 -3.37 -37.85
CA ASP A 86 3.61 -4.71 -38.43
C ASP A 86 3.21 -5.79 -37.42
N LEU A 87 2.54 -5.41 -36.31
CA LEU A 87 2.13 -6.34 -35.27
C LEU A 87 1.21 -7.44 -35.82
N LYS A 88 1.69 -8.67 -35.69
CA LYS A 88 0.99 -9.90 -36.07
C LYS A 88 1.13 -10.94 -34.96
N ASP A 89 0.14 -11.81 -34.86
CA ASP A 89 0.27 -12.98 -34.01
C ASP A 89 1.20 -14.06 -34.59
N ALA A 90 1.40 -15.12 -33.83
CA ALA A 90 2.23 -16.26 -34.24
C ALA A 90 1.75 -16.96 -35.54
N SER A 91 0.48 -16.79 -35.93
CA SER A 91 -0.10 -17.30 -37.16
C SER A 91 -0.03 -16.30 -38.32
N GLY A 92 0.62 -15.14 -38.14
CA GLY A 92 0.74 -14.08 -39.15
C GLY A 92 -0.51 -13.22 -39.34
N ARG A 93 -1.53 -13.33 -38.47
CA ARG A 93 -2.76 -12.51 -38.57
C ARG A 93 -2.49 -11.10 -38.08
N PRO A 94 -2.92 -10.07 -38.82
CA PRO A 94 -2.82 -8.68 -38.38
C PRO A 94 -3.77 -8.38 -37.22
N LEU A 95 -3.44 -7.33 -36.45
CA LEU A 95 -4.26 -6.87 -35.33
C LEU A 95 -5.61 -6.30 -35.84
N ALA A 96 -6.72 -6.92 -35.43
CA ALA A 96 -8.06 -6.54 -35.89
C ALA A 96 -8.51 -5.18 -35.32
N ASN A 97 -8.07 -4.84 -34.11
CA ASN A 97 -8.38 -3.56 -33.48
C ASN A 97 -7.22 -2.55 -33.52
N ALA A 98 -6.39 -2.60 -34.55
CA ALA A 98 -5.25 -1.67 -34.75
C ALA A 98 -5.66 -0.20 -34.69
N ALA A 99 -6.86 0.14 -35.17
CA ALA A 99 -7.41 1.50 -35.17
C ALA A 99 -7.62 2.08 -33.76
N SER A 100 -7.64 1.22 -32.71
CA SER A 100 -7.72 1.66 -31.32
C SER A 100 -6.37 2.14 -30.76
N PHE A 101 -5.29 1.99 -31.53
CA PHE A 101 -3.94 2.42 -31.16
C PHE A 101 -3.45 3.55 -32.08
N PRO A 102 -2.64 4.48 -31.54
CA PRO A 102 -2.11 4.53 -30.18
C PRO A 102 -3.18 4.80 -29.12
N LEU A 103 -3.12 4.07 -28.02
CA LEU A 103 -4.09 4.18 -26.93
C LEU A 103 -3.60 5.17 -25.87
N LYS A 104 -4.46 6.12 -25.49
CA LYS A 104 -4.19 7.03 -24.37
C LYS A 104 -4.59 6.40 -23.06
N VAL A 105 -3.71 6.48 -22.08
CA VAL A 105 -3.92 6.02 -20.70
C VAL A 105 -3.34 7.05 -19.72
N ALA A 106 -3.92 7.18 -18.55
CA ALA A 106 -3.40 8.07 -17.51
C ALA A 106 -3.25 7.33 -16.20
N THR A 107 -2.22 7.70 -15.44
CA THR A 107 -2.06 7.31 -14.05
C THR A 107 -2.71 8.35 -13.13
N GLY A 108 -3.30 7.86 -12.05
CA GLY A 108 -3.82 8.68 -10.96
C GLY A 108 -2.72 9.13 -9.98
N PRO A 109 -3.10 9.68 -8.83
CA PRO A 109 -2.18 9.93 -7.74
C PRO A 109 -1.63 8.61 -7.19
N MET A 110 -0.48 8.67 -6.52
CA MET A 110 -0.03 7.56 -5.68
C MET A 110 -1.07 7.28 -4.61
N PRO A 111 -1.33 6.02 -4.25
CA PRO A 111 -2.28 5.72 -3.18
C PRO A 111 -1.81 6.29 -1.85
N PRO A 112 -2.71 6.58 -0.91
CA PRO A 112 -2.33 7.03 0.42
C PRO A 112 -1.47 5.98 1.11
N LEU A 113 -0.56 6.44 1.97
CA LEU A 113 0.36 5.60 2.71
C LEU A 113 0.45 6.07 4.16
N ALA A 114 0.40 5.14 5.09
CA ALA A 114 0.94 5.29 6.43
C ALA A 114 1.73 4.04 6.78
N LYS A 115 2.98 4.19 7.20
CA LYS A 115 3.85 3.07 7.53
C LYS A 115 4.81 3.46 8.64
N PHE A 116 4.79 2.74 9.75
CA PHE A 116 5.85 2.83 10.75
C PHE A 116 7.15 2.24 10.20
N ALA A 117 8.28 2.85 10.53
CA ALA A 117 9.60 2.40 10.05
C ALA A 117 9.93 0.97 10.50
N ALA A 118 9.42 0.59 11.66
CA ALA A 118 9.53 -0.76 12.19
C ALA A 118 8.12 -1.33 12.39
N ALA A 119 7.79 -2.45 11.75
CA ALA A 119 6.55 -3.19 11.91
C ALA A 119 6.81 -4.66 11.55
N PRO A 120 6.24 -5.62 12.28
CA PRO A 120 5.37 -5.44 13.45
C PRO A 120 6.10 -5.07 14.75
N PHE A 121 7.44 -5.15 14.78
CA PHE A 121 8.28 -4.80 15.93
C PHE A 121 9.59 -4.17 15.49
N GLY A 122 10.08 -3.19 16.27
CA GLY A 122 11.41 -2.61 16.08
C GLY A 122 12.05 -2.12 17.37
N ILE A 123 13.35 -1.90 17.30
CA ILE A 123 14.14 -1.30 18.36
C ILE A 123 14.45 0.14 17.97
N VAL A 124 14.19 1.07 18.88
CA VAL A 124 14.50 2.49 18.73
C VAL A 124 15.59 2.84 19.73
N GLU A 125 16.69 3.38 19.23
CA GLU A 125 17.81 3.79 20.07
C GLU A 125 17.46 5.05 20.88
N ARG A 126 17.66 5.00 22.19
CA ARG A 126 17.28 6.07 23.11
C ARG A 126 18.02 7.40 22.84
N PHE A 127 19.27 7.31 22.42
CA PHE A 127 20.16 8.45 22.27
C PHE A 127 20.47 8.81 20.81
N ALA A 128 19.63 8.37 19.86
CA ALA A 128 19.84 8.66 18.45
C ALA A 128 19.92 10.16 18.12
N GLU A 129 19.14 10.98 18.83
CA GLU A 129 19.12 12.44 18.70
C GLU A 129 20.03 13.16 19.73
N GLY A 130 20.96 12.44 20.35
CA GLY A 130 21.85 12.95 21.40
C GLY A 130 21.38 12.62 22.82
N PRO A 131 22.17 12.96 23.86
CA PRO A 131 21.92 12.50 25.25
C PRO A 131 20.60 13.01 25.83
N ASP A 132 20.14 14.19 25.42
CA ASP A 132 18.92 14.84 25.91
C ASP A 132 17.76 14.81 24.90
N GLY A 133 17.99 14.27 23.70
CA GLY A 133 16.98 14.18 22.65
C GLY A 133 15.96 13.06 22.89
N PRO A 134 14.72 13.21 22.40
CA PRO A 134 13.73 12.15 22.46
C PRO A 134 14.11 11.00 21.52
N ALA A 135 13.75 9.77 21.90
CA ALA A 135 13.74 8.68 20.94
C ALA A 135 12.59 8.88 19.96
N LEU A 136 12.88 8.91 18.66
CA LEU A 136 11.89 9.13 17.63
C LEU A 136 11.62 7.86 16.83
N LEU A 137 10.37 7.42 16.81
CA LEU A 137 9.92 6.37 15.90
C LEU A 137 9.40 7.00 14.61
N PRO A 138 10.04 6.77 13.46
CA PRO A 138 9.59 7.35 12.21
C PRO A 138 8.27 6.72 11.73
N VAL A 139 7.34 7.56 11.27
CA VAL A 139 6.17 7.16 10.49
C VAL A 139 6.19 7.90 9.16
N THR A 140 6.11 7.13 8.07
CA THR A 140 6.01 7.67 6.72
C THR A 140 4.54 7.85 6.37
N LEU A 141 4.18 9.06 5.93
CA LEU A 141 2.83 9.44 5.53
C LEU A 141 2.83 9.96 4.09
N ARG A 142 1.76 9.70 3.36
CA ARG A 142 1.49 10.26 2.03
C ARG A 142 -0.01 10.24 1.77
N TYR A 143 -0.57 11.38 1.38
CA TYR A 143 -1.97 11.53 0.95
C TYR A 143 -3.01 10.99 1.94
N VAL A 144 -2.67 10.90 3.23
CA VAL A 144 -3.64 10.69 4.30
C VAL A 144 -4.28 12.01 4.69
N GLU A 145 -5.41 11.94 5.37
CA GLU A 145 -6.07 13.14 5.87
C GLU A 145 -5.21 13.89 6.92
N PRO A 146 -5.14 15.22 6.85
CA PRO A 146 -4.43 16.02 7.87
C PRO A 146 -5.20 16.07 9.19
N GLN A 147 -6.53 15.91 9.12
CA GLN A 147 -7.45 16.03 10.25
C GLN A 147 -8.58 15.01 10.14
N LEU A 148 -9.04 14.53 11.29
CA LEU A 148 -10.23 13.70 11.45
C LEU A 148 -11.24 14.45 12.35
N LYS A 149 -12.45 14.72 11.85
CA LYS A 149 -13.49 15.41 12.61
C LYS A 149 -13.01 16.71 13.28
N ALA A 150 -12.29 17.55 12.54
CA ALA A 150 -11.68 18.80 13.01
C ALA A 150 -10.58 18.66 14.09
N GLN A 151 -10.08 17.47 14.32
CA GLN A 151 -8.91 17.22 15.15
C GLN A 151 -7.73 16.78 14.28
N ALA A 152 -6.52 17.02 14.76
CA ALA A 152 -5.31 16.50 14.10
C ALA A 152 -5.39 14.98 13.95
N LEU A 153 -4.78 14.44 12.91
CA LEU A 153 -4.60 12.99 12.79
C LEU A 153 -3.76 12.50 13.99
N GLN A 154 -4.24 11.49 14.67
CA GLN A 154 -3.67 11.04 15.95
C GLN A 154 -3.10 9.63 15.83
N ILE A 155 -2.03 9.39 16.59
CA ILE A 155 -1.52 8.06 16.87
C ILE A 155 -1.98 7.65 18.26
N SER A 156 -2.61 6.49 18.35
CA SER A 156 -2.90 5.83 19.63
C SER A 156 -1.64 5.14 20.11
N GLN A 157 -1.32 5.30 21.38
CA GLN A 157 -0.14 4.73 22.04
C GLN A 157 -0.54 4.07 23.35
N LEU A 158 0.01 2.88 23.57
CA LEU A 158 -0.03 2.18 24.86
C LEU A 158 1.39 1.81 25.28
N GLN A 159 1.73 2.02 26.54
CA GLN A 159 2.99 1.61 27.15
C GLN A 159 2.73 0.58 28.27
N PRO A 160 2.80 -0.74 27.97
CA PRO A 160 2.74 -1.78 28.98
C PRO A 160 3.88 -1.63 30.00
N GLN A 161 3.60 -1.91 31.27
CA GLN A 161 4.56 -1.66 32.36
C GLN A 161 5.17 -2.94 32.93
N SER A 162 4.48 -4.07 32.84
CA SER A 162 4.99 -5.35 33.33
C SER A 162 5.45 -6.27 32.21
N ASP A 163 6.39 -7.16 32.48
CA ASP A 163 6.90 -8.13 31.50
C ASP A 163 5.77 -8.99 30.93
N ALA A 164 4.81 -9.39 31.75
CA ALA A 164 3.67 -10.18 31.32
C ALA A 164 2.79 -9.42 30.32
N GLU A 165 2.54 -8.13 30.57
CA GLU A 165 1.81 -7.27 29.63
C GLU A 165 2.60 -7.05 28.33
N ILE A 166 3.92 -6.82 28.44
CA ILE A 166 4.80 -6.64 27.29
C ILE A 166 4.76 -7.88 26.38
N ILE A 167 4.92 -9.06 26.94
CA ILE A 167 4.87 -10.33 26.21
C ILE A 167 3.49 -10.50 25.55
N ALA A 168 2.41 -10.27 26.30
CA ALA A 168 1.05 -10.40 25.78
C ALA A 168 0.76 -9.43 24.62
N TRP A 169 1.21 -8.19 24.73
CA TRP A 169 1.04 -7.20 23.67
C TRP A 169 1.94 -7.48 22.47
N PHE A 170 3.18 -7.88 22.68
CA PHE A 170 4.08 -8.30 21.61
C PHE A 170 3.46 -9.43 20.78
N GLN A 171 3.01 -10.51 21.42
CA GLN A 171 2.35 -11.63 20.73
C GLN A 171 1.06 -11.23 20.02
N ARG A 172 0.30 -10.29 20.62
CA ARG A 172 -0.93 -9.77 20.00
C ARG A 172 -0.61 -8.98 18.74
N VAL A 173 0.34 -8.05 18.79
CA VAL A 173 0.75 -7.26 17.60
C VAL A 173 1.27 -8.17 16.49
N GLN A 174 2.10 -9.17 16.83
CA GLN A 174 2.60 -10.15 15.86
C GLN A 174 1.47 -10.93 15.18
N ARG A 175 0.44 -11.34 15.92
CA ARG A 175 -0.72 -12.04 15.35
C ARG A 175 -1.47 -11.19 14.35
N TYR A 176 -1.58 -9.89 14.58
CA TYR A 176 -2.29 -8.96 13.69
C TYR A 176 -1.42 -8.37 12.58
N ASP A 177 -0.19 -8.86 12.41
CA ASP A 177 0.60 -8.67 11.21
C ASP A 177 0.11 -9.58 10.07
N GLU A 178 -0.52 -10.70 10.41
CA GLU A 178 -1.22 -11.54 9.45
C GLU A 178 -2.39 -10.80 8.79
N TRP A 179 -2.63 -11.06 7.51
CA TRP A 179 -3.71 -10.40 6.77
C TRP A 179 -5.09 -10.67 7.36
N MET A 180 -5.37 -11.93 7.73
CA MET A 180 -6.65 -12.36 8.29
C MET A 180 -6.42 -13.01 9.65
N VAL A 181 -7.32 -12.70 10.61
CA VAL A 181 -7.29 -13.24 11.97
C VAL A 181 -8.63 -13.92 12.26
N PRO A 182 -8.65 -15.07 12.99
CA PRO A 182 -9.90 -15.68 13.39
C PRO A 182 -10.80 -14.70 14.16
N ARG A 183 -12.04 -14.58 13.74
CA ARG A 183 -13.01 -13.66 14.34
C ARG A 183 -13.23 -13.93 15.82
N ALA A 184 -13.24 -15.21 16.23
CA ALA A 184 -13.35 -15.60 17.62
C ALA A 184 -12.16 -15.11 18.47
N GLN A 185 -10.97 -15.06 17.86
CA GLN A 185 -9.78 -14.50 18.52
C GLN A 185 -9.84 -12.98 18.57
N ALA A 186 -10.22 -12.34 17.46
CA ALA A 186 -10.36 -10.89 17.40
C ALA A 186 -11.40 -10.38 18.41
N ALA A 187 -12.51 -11.09 18.62
CA ALA A 187 -13.51 -10.74 19.61
C ALA A 187 -12.98 -10.75 21.06
N LYS A 188 -11.94 -11.52 21.34
CA LYS A 188 -11.25 -11.54 22.66
C LYS A 188 -10.20 -10.42 22.79
N ASP A 189 -9.55 -10.09 21.67
CA ASP A 189 -8.41 -9.16 21.66
C ASP A 189 -8.84 -7.69 21.61
N VAL A 190 -10.02 -7.38 21.04
CA VAL A 190 -10.46 -6.00 20.84
C VAL A 190 -11.71 -5.67 21.68
N ARG A 191 -11.81 -4.42 22.06
CA ARG A 191 -12.98 -3.90 22.81
C ARG A 191 -14.06 -3.32 21.92
N GLN A 192 -13.72 -3.04 20.67
CA GLN A 192 -14.66 -2.51 19.69
C GLN A 192 -15.50 -3.64 19.07
N LYS A 193 -16.68 -3.30 18.60
CA LYS A 193 -17.51 -4.20 17.81
C LYS A 193 -16.77 -4.52 16.49
N LEU A 194 -16.57 -5.81 16.24
CA LEU A 194 -15.96 -6.27 14.99
C LEU A 194 -16.83 -5.88 13.78
N PRO A 195 -16.19 -5.67 12.64
CA PRO A 195 -16.89 -5.47 11.39
C PRO A 195 -17.92 -6.59 11.12
N PRO A 196 -19.15 -6.30 10.63
CA PRO A 196 -20.08 -7.35 10.25
C PRO A 196 -19.47 -8.19 9.12
N PRO A 197 -19.74 -9.49 9.07
CA PRO A 197 -19.33 -10.33 7.95
C PRO A 197 -20.08 -9.92 6.68
N VAL A 198 -19.40 -9.98 5.54
CA VAL A 198 -19.96 -9.66 4.21
C VAL A 198 -19.99 -10.86 3.27
N ASN A 199 -19.25 -11.92 3.57
CA ASN A 199 -19.21 -13.17 2.83
C ASN A 199 -18.88 -14.36 3.77
N GLU A 200 -18.77 -15.58 3.24
CA GLU A 200 -18.48 -16.78 4.05
C GLU A 200 -17.12 -16.69 4.75
N GLN A 201 -16.09 -16.27 4.05
CA GLN A 201 -14.76 -16.12 4.63
C GLN A 201 -14.76 -15.15 5.81
N THR A 202 -15.47 -14.03 5.71
CA THR A 202 -15.54 -13.02 6.76
C THR A 202 -16.47 -13.39 7.92
N ARG A 203 -17.20 -14.51 7.83
CA ARG A 203 -17.92 -15.09 8.97
C ARG A 203 -16.96 -15.67 10.02
N GLU A 204 -15.89 -16.28 9.58
CA GLU A 204 -14.91 -16.92 10.45
C GLU A 204 -13.66 -16.08 10.69
N MET A 205 -13.29 -15.27 9.72
CA MET A 205 -12.09 -14.44 9.72
C MET A 205 -12.44 -12.96 9.70
N VAL A 206 -11.50 -12.11 10.12
CA VAL A 206 -11.59 -10.66 9.98
C VAL A 206 -10.27 -10.12 9.46
N GLU A 207 -10.33 -9.18 8.53
CA GLU A 207 -9.12 -8.52 8.04
C GLU A 207 -8.48 -7.71 9.18
N SER A 208 -7.25 -8.03 9.54
CA SER A 208 -6.54 -7.47 10.69
C SER A 208 -6.42 -5.94 10.63
N ARG A 209 -6.27 -5.40 9.41
CA ARG A 209 -6.16 -3.95 9.18
C ARG A 209 -7.46 -3.17 9.42
N THR A 210 -8.60 -3.86 9.56
CA THR A 210 -9.90 -3.22 9.86
C THR A 210 -10.21 -3.14 11.34
N VAL A 211 -9.31 -3.63 12.19
CA VAL A 211 -9.53 -3.80 13.62
C VAL A 211 -8.47 -3.04 14.41
N SER A 212 -8.88 -2.20 15.37
CA SER A 212 -7.96 -1.52 16.29
C SER A 212 -7.81 -2.34 17.57
N LEU A 213 -6.58 -2.66 17.93
CA LEU A 213 -6.24 -3.30 19.20
C LEU A 213 -6.29 -2.31 20.37
N LEU A 214 -5.95 -1.05 20.10
CA LEU A 214 -5.90 0.00 21.11
C LEU A 214 -7.25 0.71 21.30
N GLY A 215 -8.18 0.56 20.38
CA GLY A 215 -9.48 1.22 20.44
C GLY A 215 -10.29 0.83 21.67
N GLY A 216 -10.46 1.76 22.61
CA GLY A 216 -11.17 1.56 23.88
C GLY A 216 -10.38 0.77 24.93
N ALA A 217 -9.09 0.46 24.70
CA ALA A 217 -8.24 -0.17 25.68
C ALA A 217 -7.83 0.84 26.79
N PRO A 218 -7.76 0.39 28.07
CA PRO A 218 -7.36 1.28 29.15
C PRO A 218 -5.89 1.69 29.02
N GLY A 219 -5.55 2.89 29.47
CA GLY A 219 -4.20 3.41 29.48
C GLY A 219 -3.68 3.88 28.12
N VAL A 220 -4.51 3.84 27.09
CA VAL A 220 -4.17 4.38 25.77
C VAL A 220 -4.15 5.91 25.82
N LYS A 221 -3.06 6.47 25.31
CA LYS A 221 -2.87 7.90 25.08
C LYS A 221 -2.94 8.20 23.60
N THR A 222 -3.19 9.45 23.25
CA THR A 222 -3.14 9.93 21.86
C THR A 222 -1.98 10.90 21.71
N ILE A 223 -1.31 10.82 20.56
CA ILE A 223 -0.26 11.74 20.14
C ILE A 223 -0.78 12.42 18.89
N ASP A 224 -0.93 13.75 18.94
CA ASP A 224 -1.30 14.54 17.77
C ASP A 224 -0.14 14.59 16.80
N LEU A 225 -0.40 14.28 15.53
CA LEU A 225 0.60 14.51 14.50
C LEU A 225 0.72 16.01 14.22
N PRO A 226 1.93 16.52 14.05
CA PRO A 226 2.13 17.92 13.71
C PRO A 226 1.38 18.24 12.41
N PRO A 227 0.94 19.50 12.21
CA PRO A 227 0.37 19.89 10.92
C PRO A 227 1.42 19.70 9.83
N PRO A 228 0.99 19.29 8.61
CA PRO A 228 1.93 19.09 7.53
C PRO A 228 2.64 20.40 7.17
N PRO A 229 3.93 20.34 6.78
CA PRO A 229 4.67 21.53 6.38
C PRO A 229 4.02 22.18 5.14
N ASN A 230 4.02 23.49 5.07
CA ASN A 230 3.57 24.31 3.93
C ASN A 230 2.07 24.28 3.59
N GLN A 231 1.19 24.16 4.56
CA GLN A 231 -0.24 24.40 4.31
C GLN A 231 -0.58 25.88 4.39
N GLY A 232 -0.46 26.57 3.28
CA GLY A 232 -1.30 27.72 2.98
C GLY A 232 -2.72 27.21 2.71
N GLY A 233 -3.65 27.40 3.64
CA GLY A 233 -5.08 27.23 3.56
C GLY A 233 -5.62 26.09 2.69
N GLY A 234 -5.96 24.96 3.28
CA GLY A 234 -6.91 24.05 2.69
C GLY A 234 -6.40 22.82 1.93
N ALA A 235 -5.17 22.36 2.14
CA ALA A 235 -4.75 21.09 1.54
C ALA A 235 -5.57 19.93 2.12
N ALA A 236 -6.31 19.23 1.26
CA ALA A 236 -7.17 18.10 1.64
C ALA A 236 -6.37 16.85 2.05
N GLU A 237 -5.06 16.85 1.84
CA GLU A 237 -4.19 15.67 1.99
C GLU A 237 -2.81 16.05 2.53
N ARG A 238 -2.22 15.17 3.34
CA ARG A 238 -0.81 15.32 3.74
C ARG A 238 0.11 14.99 2.57
N PRO A 239 1.19 15.76 2.33
CA PRO A 239 2.20 15.42 1.34
C PRO A 239 2.95 14.14 1.76
N PHE A 240 3.89 13.69 0.93
CA PHE A 240 4.86 12.68 1.35
C PHE A 240 5.79 13.29 2.41
N GLU A 241 5.77 12.73 3.60
CA GLU A 241 6.58 13.18 4.73
C GLU A 241 6.96 12.02 5.65
N VAL A 242 7.99 12.22 6.44
CA VAL A 242 8.36 11.35 7.55
C VAL A 242 8.26 12.14 8.84
N VAL A 243 7.44 11.66 9.76
CA VAL A 243 7.22 12.29 11.06
C VAL A 243 7.83 11.41 12.15
N GLY A 244 8.65 11.99 13.02
CA GLY A 244 9.18 11.31 14.21
C GLY A 244 8.18 11.35 15.35
N ILE A 245 7.81 10.18 15.87
CA ILE A 245 6.92 10.05 17.03
C ILE A 245 7.78 9.95 18.27
N PRO A 246 7.69 10.92 19.22
CA PRO A 246 8.51 10.90 20.44
C PRO A 246 8.04 9.77 21.36
N LEU A 247 8.98 8.94 21.77
CA LEU A 247 8.75 7.82 22.69
C LEU A 247 9.66 7.92 23.92
N THR A 248 9.12 7.53 25.07
CA THR A 248 9.89 7.34 26.30
C THR A 248 10.58 5.97 26.31
N PRO A 249 11.60 5.74 27.16
CA PRO A 249 12.18 4.40 27.32
C PRO A 249 11.14 3.34 27.68
N GLY A 250 11.29 2.13 27.12
CA GLY A 250 10.43 0.98 27.37
C GLY A 250 9.70 0.49 26.11
N PHE A 251 8.79 -0.45 26.31
CA PHE A 251 8.00 -1.06 25.23
C PHE A 251 6.75 -0.25 24.94
N HIS A 252 6.43 -0.07 23.66
CA HIS A 252 5.28 0.69 23.18
C HIS A 252 4.51 -0.09 22.13
N VAL A 253 3.20 0.08 22.11
CA VAL A 253 2.31 -0.32 21.02
C VAL A 253 1.70 0.94 20.44
N LEU A 254 1.73 1.06 19.11
CA LEU A 254 1.23 2.24 18.39
C LEU A 254 0.29 1.82 17.27
N GLU A 255 -0.77 2.61 17.11
CA GLU A 255 -1.72 2.47 15.99
C GLU A 255 -2.07 3.84 15.42
N LEU A 256 -2.19 3.89 14.09
CA LEU A 256 -2.77 4.99 13.35
C LEU A 256 -3.96 4.46 12.54
N ALA A 257 -5.12 5.08 12.70
CA ALA A 257 -6.32 4.74 11.94
C ALA A 257 -6.63 5.86 10.94
N SER A 258 -6.85 5.49 9.67
CA SER A 258 -7.17 6.44 8.60
C SER A 258 -8.31 5.91 7.73
N PRO A 259 -9.45 6.62 7.65
CA PRO A 259 -10.52 6.35 6.70
C PRO A 259 -10.03 6.39 5.24
N ARG A 260 -9.12 7.30 4.92
CA ARG A 260 -8.60 7.45 3.57
C ARG A 260 -7.77 6.23 3.13
N LEU A 261 -6.92 5.71 4.02
CA LEU A 261 -6.24 4.44 3.78
C LEU A 261 -7.25 3.31 3.55
N GLY A 262 -8.32 3.27 4.37
CA GLY A 262 -9.35 2.25 4.25
C GLY A 262 -10.11 2.30 2.93
N GLN A 263 -10.47 3.50 2.48
CA GLN A 263 -11.16 3.70 1.20
C GLN A 263 -10.32 3.27 -0.01
N SER A 264 -9.02 3.50 0.06
CA SER A 264 -8.11 3.25 -1.08
C SER A 264 -7.47 1.85 -1.08
N LEU A 265 -7.27 1.24 0.10
CA LEU A 265 -6.43 0.06 0.24
C LEU A 265 -7.13 -1.19 0.79
N LEU A 266 -8.35 -1.04 1.34
CA LEU A 266 -9.14 -2.18 1.79
C LEU A 266 -10.03 -2.67 0.65
N ASP A 267 -10.06 -3.98 0.45
CA ASP A 267 -10.92 -4.58 -0.55
C ASP A 267 -12.38 -4.60 -0.06
N ALA A 268 -13.29 -4.15 -0.93
CA ALA A 268 -14.71 -4.10 -0.67
C ALA A 268 -15.32 -5.48 -0.32
N GLN A 269 -14.76 -6.56 -0.84
CA GLN A 269 -15.22 -7.92 -0.54
C GLN A 269 -14.97 -8.34 0.91
N TYR A 270 -14.09 -7.66 1.65
CA TYR A 270 -13.81 -7.91 3.06
C TYR A 270 -14.39 -6.84 3.99
N GLY A 271 -15.15 -5.90 3.47
CA GLY A 271 -15.85 -4.88 4.23
C GLY A 271 -15.38 -3.46 3.95
N ALA A 272 -15.83 -2.89 2.83
CA ALA A 272 -15.52 -1.53 2.40
C ALA A 272 -15.96 -0.43 3.39
N SER A 273 -15.42 0.75 3.21
CA SER A 273 -15.79 2.02 3.87
C SER A 273 -15.39 2.15 5.34
N ARG A 274 -14.26 1.57 5.74
CA ARG A 274 -13.75 1.65 7.11
C ARG A 274 -12.39 2.30 7.17
N SER A 275 -12.04 2.76 8.36
CA SER A 275 -10.66 3.13 8.64
C SER A 275 -9.76 1.90 8.55
N MET A 276 -8.65 2.04 7.84
CA MET A 276 -7.57 1.08 7.91
C MET A 276 -6.67 1.46 9.08
N VAL A 277 -6.27 0.45 9.84
CA VAL A 277 -5.36 0.59 10.98
C VAL A 277 -3.99 0.06 10.59
N VAL A 278 -2.98 0.90 10.72
CA VAL A 278 -1.58 0.49 10.69
C VAL A 278 -1.04 0.47 12.10
N ARG A 279 -0.23 -0.52 12.44
CA ARG A 279 0.27 -0.72 13.80
C ARG A 279 1.71 -1.15 13.83
N THR A 280 2.32 -0.94 15.00
CA THR A 280 3.64 -1.46 15.34
C THR A 280 3.79 -1.62 16.84
N SER A 281 4.80 -2.36 17.25
CA SER A 281 5.38 -2.28 18.58
C SER A 281 6.83 -1.83 18.49
N ALA A 282 7.31 -1.11 19.49
CA ALA A 282 8.65 -0.60 19.54
C ALA A 282 9.23 -0.70 20.95
N LEU A 283 10.48 -1.11 21.04
CA LEU A 283 11.25 -1.07 22.29
C LEU A 283 12.26 0.08 22.21
N VAL A 284 12.07 1.07 23.06
CA VAL A 284 13.04 2.15 23.23
C VAL A 284 14.07 1.76 24.28
N THR A 285 15.32 1.59 23.87
CA THR A 285 16.41 1.14 24.72
C THR A 285 17.74 1.75 24.32
N ASN A 286 18.70 1.76 25.22
CA ASN A 286 20.11 2.08 24.94
C ASN A 286 20.95 0.82 24.65
N LEU A 287 20.33 -0.35 24.64
CA LEU A 287 20.96 -1.61 24.28
C LEU A 287 20.54 -2.00 22.86
N GLY A 288 21.39 -1.76 21.89
CA GLY A 288 21.21 -2.23 20.51
C GLY A 288 22.11 -3.46 20.26
N VAL A 289 21.50 -4.59 19.92
CA VAL A 289 22.25 -5.77 19.46
C VAL A 289 21.89 -6.01 18.00
N HIS A 290 22.86 -5.82 17.11
CA HIS A 290 22.70 -6.10 15.69
C HIS A 290 23.35 -7.44 15.37
N PHE A 291 22.55 -8.41 14.95
CA PHE A 291 23.06 -9.64 14.36
C PHE A 291 23.08 -9.47 12.85
N LYS A 292 24.25 -9.64 12.23
CA LYS A 292 24.41 -9.78 10.78
C LYS A 292 24.65 -11.26 10.51
N LEU A 293 23.68 -11.91 9.89
CA LEU A 293 23.82 -13.25 9.34
C LEU A 293 24.46 -13.19 7.96
#